data_d06baa081d1f3ba5f240d0ca600b1119
#
_entry.id   d06baa081d1f3ba5f240d0ca600b1119
#
_cell.length_a   1.000
_cell.length_b   1.000
_cell.length_c   1.000
_cell.angle_alpha   90.00
_cell.angle_beta   90.00
_cell.angle_gamma   90.00
#
_symmetry.space_group_name_H-M   'P 1'
#
loop_
_entity.id
_entity.type
_entity.pdbx_description
1 polymer ?
#
loop_
_entity_poly.entity_id
_entity_poly.type
_entity_poly.pdbx_seq_one_letter_code
_entity_poly.pdbx_strand_id
1 'polypeptide(L)'
;KGIPRFCLNHKPYFLHGILDQGYWSDGLMTAPCDEAFVYDINLAKGLGFNMLRKHIKIESLRWYYHCDRLGMIVWQDMVSGGSTYHMPWVCYMPTLFPHMSAHTKDNHYELFSRSSEEGRKSWEQECLDTIDHLYNVPSIAVWVPFNEGWGQFDAARIANMVAKKDPTRPVDHASGWFDQKGGDFRSIHNYFRPLQVKLDGKR
;
A
#
# COMPACT_ATOMS: atom_id res chain seq x y z
N LYS A 1 -17.09 22.79 6.14
CA LYS A 1 -17.01 21.44 6.75
C LYS A 1 -16.92 20.49 5.58
N GLY A 2 -15.70 20.14 5.24
CA GLY A 2 -15.37 19.59 3.94
C GLY A 2 -15.24 18.08 3.94
N ILE A 3 -15.20 17.53 2.74
CA ILE A 3 -14.81 16.14 2.47
C ILE A 3 -13.32 16.02 2.80
N PRO A 4 -12.87 14.99 3.57
CA PRO A 4 -11.46 14.74 3.79
C PRO A 4 -10.72 14.61 2.44
N ARG A 5 -9.56 15.24 2.34
CA ARG A 5 -8.75 15.22 1.11
C ARG A 5 -7.27 15.15 1.46
N PHE A 6 -6.53 14.45 0.63
CA PHE A 6 -5.08 14.55 0.68
C PHE A 6 -4.65 15.99 0.36
N CYS A 7 -3.74 16.53 1.15
CA CYS A 7 -3.23 17.89 0.98
C CYS A 7 -1.70 17.87 0.96
N LEU A 8 -1.12 18.64 0.09
CA LEU A 8 0.30 18.96 0.10
C LEU A 8 0.46 20.44 0.45
N ASN A 9 1.22 20.74 1.50
CA ASN A 9 1.40 22.12 2.00
C ASN A 9 0.07 22.86 2.22
N HIS A 10 -0.88 22.18 2.88
CA HIS A 10 -2.24 22.69 3.20
C HIS A 10 -3.15 22.97 2.00
N LYS A 11 -2.75 22.59 0.79
CA LYS A 11 -3.58 22.70 -0.41
C LYS A 11 -4.05 21.33 -0.86
N PRO A 12 -5.33 21.16 -1.23
CA PRO A 12 -5.80 19.90 -1.80
C PRO A 12 -4.92 19.49 -2.99
N TYR A 13 -4.42 18.28 -2.97
CA TYR A 13 -3.52 17.77 -3.98
C TYR A 13 -4.03 16.42 -4.49
N PHE A 14 -4.35 16.35 -5.78
CA PHE A 14 -4.79 15.12 -6.40
C PHE A 14 -3.59 14.25 -6.73
N LEU A 15 -3.59 13.02 -6.19
CA LEU A 15 -2.54 12.05 -6.47
C LEU A 15 -2.89 11.27 -7.73
N HIS A 16 -2.14 11.51 -8.77
CA HIS A 16 -2.20 10.79 -10.03
C HIS A 16 -0.99 9.85 -10.07
N GLY A 17 -1.21 8.62 -9.65
CA GLY A 17 -0.14 7.67 -9.38
C GLY A 17 -0.16 6.44 -10.27
N ILE A 18 0.98 5.76 -10.31
CA ILE A 18 1.15 4.45 -10.93
C ILE A 18 1.77 3.46 -9.94
N LEU A 19 1.55 2.18 -10.22
CA LEU A 19 2.16 1.08 -9.49
C LEU A 19 3.61 0.91 -9.92
N ASP A 20 4.52 0.83 -8.95
CA ASP A 20 5.94 0.55 -9.15
C ASP A 20 6.34 -0.72 -8.41
N GLN A 21 6.56 -1.80 -9.13
CA GLN A 21 6.95 -3.09 -8.56
C GLN A 21 8.46 -3.23 -8.38
N GLY A 22 9.26 -2.39 -9.04
CA GLY A 22 10.72 -2.36 -8.88
C GLY A 22 11.42 -3.63 -9.37
N TYR A 23 10.97 -4.19 -10.50
CA TYR A 23 11.63 -5.32 -11.16
C TYR A 23 12.46 -4.85 -12.36
N TRP A 24 13.59 -5.50 -12.57
CA TRP A 24 14.57 -5.17 -13.61
C TRP A 24 14.91 -6.41 -14.42
N SER A 25 15.10 -6.23 -15.72
CA SER A 25 15.33 -7.36 -16.65
C SER A 25 16.62 -8.13 -16.37
N ASP A 26 17.63 -7.47 -15.85
CA ASP A 26 18.97 -8.02 -15.59
C ASP A 26 19.24 -8.25 -14.09
N GLY A 27 18.77 -7.34 -13.23
CA GLY A 27 19.00 -7.38 -11.79
C GLY A 27 17.85 -7.96 -10.96
N LEU A 28 16.74 -8.35 -11.59
CA LEU A 28 15.51 -8.83 -10.96
C LEU A 28 14.97 -7.81 -9.91
N MET A 29 15.31 -8.02 -8.65
CA MET A 29 14.89 -7.14 -7.55
C MET A 29 15.80 -5.92 -7.34
N THR A 30 16.90 -5.83 -8.10
CA THR A 30 17.93 -4.80 -7.94
C THR A 30 18.09 -4.00 -9.22
N ALA A 31 17.99 -2.68 -9.12
CA ALA A 31 18.28 -1.82 -10.26
C ALA A 31 19.75 -1.92 -10.70
N PRO A 32 20.05 -1.82 -12.00
CA PRO A 32 21.41 -1.91 -12.49
C PRO A 32 22.29 -0.75 -12.04
N CYS A 33 21.71 0.43 -11.88
CA CYS A 33 22.41 1.65 -11.44
C CYS A 33 21.40 2.71 -10.95
N ASP A 34 21.88 3.79 -10.37
CA ASP A 34 21.03 4.89 -9.89
C ASP A 34 20.34 5.66 -11.03
N GLU A 35 20.99 5.75 -12.18
CA GLU A 35 20.43 6.38 -13.38
C GLU A 35 19.14 5.69 -13.84
N ALA A 36 19.01 4.38 -13.63
CA ALA A 36 17.79 3.64 -13.93
C ALA A 36 16.63 4.10 -13.03
N PHE A 37 16.85 4.28 -11.74
CA PHE A 37 15.86 4.86 -10.84
C PHE A 37 15.45 6.27 -11.27
N VAL A 38 16.43 7.11 -11.58
CA VAL A 38 16.21 8.50 -12.02
C VAL A 38 15.42 8.53 -13.32
N TYR A 39 15.73 7.64 -14.26
CA TYR A 39 15.03 7.52 -15.53
C TYR A 39 13.55 7.20 -15.30
N ASP A 40 13.22 6.17 -14.54
CA ASP A 40 11.84 5.74 -14.30
C ASP A 40 11.02 6.83 -13.58
N ILE A 41 11.61 7.46 -12.55
CA ILE A 41 10.94 8.55 -11.83
C ILE A 41 10.67 9.74 -12.77
N ASN A 42 11.64 10.15 -13.58
CA ASN A 42 11.47 11.25 -14.52
C ASN A 42 10.49 10.91 -15.64
N LEU A 43 10.51 9.67 -16.13
CA LEU A 43 9.55 9.20 -17.12
C LEU A 43 8.12 9.29 -16.57
N ALA A 44 7.88 8.77 -15.36
CA ALA A 44 6.59 8.87 -14.71
C ALA A 44 6.13 10.33 -14.56
N LYS A 45 7.02 11.23 -14.12
CA LYS A 45 6.72 12.66 -14.02
C LYS A 45 6.43 13.30 -15.37
N GLY A 46 7.19 12.97 -16.39
CA GLY A 46 7.01 13.45 -17.77
C GLY A 46 5.66 13.03 -18.37
N LEU A 47 5.13 11.89 -17.93
CA LEU A 47 3.78 11.39 -18.28
C LEU A 47 2.66 12.02 -17.43
N GLY A 48 2.98 12.89 -16.48
CA GLY A 48 2.01 13.59 -15.63
C GLY A 48 1.67 12.88 -14.32
N PHE A 49 2.38 11.81 -13.96
CA PHE A 49 2.24 11.19 -12.65
C PHE A 49 3.01 11.96 -11.58
N ASN A 50 2.45 12.01 -10.38
CA ASN A 50 3.05 12.71 -9.23
C ASN A 50 3.19 11.81 -8.00
N MET A 51 2.87 10.53 -8.14
CA MET A 51 2.96 9.53 -7.09
C MET A 51 3.35 8.17 -7.66
N LEU A 52 4.22 7.45 -6.96
CA LEU A 52 4.52 6.04 -7.17
C LEU A 52 4.04 5.23 -5.96
N ARG A 53 3.26 4.17 -6.21
CA ARG A 53 3.00 3.19 -5.16
C ARG A 53 4.05 2.10 -5.27
N LYS A 54 4.97 2.05 -4.30
CA LYS A 54 5.96 0.97 -4.21
C LYS A 54 5.25 -0.29 -3.72
N HIS A 55 5.03 -1.21 -4.65
CA HIS A 55 4.13 -2.34 -4.49
C HIS A 55 4.83 -3.52 -3.83
N ILE A 56 4.37 -3.86 -2.62
CA ILE A 56 4.80 -5.04 -1.83
C ILE A 56 6.33 -5.27 -1.76
N LYS A 57 7.11 -4.20 -1.85
CA LYS A 57 8.58 -4.24 -1.88
C LYS A 57 9.15 -3.09 -1.06
N ILE A 58 10.17 -3.38 -0.28
CA ILE A 58 11.05 -2.36 0.29
C ILE A 58 12.22 -2.18 -0.68
N GLU A 59 12.37 -0.96 -1.20
CA GLU A 59 13.42 -0.64 -2.15
C GLU A 59 14.70 -0.21 -1.42
N SER A 60 15.82 -0.11 -2.14
CA SER A 60 17.03 0.46 -1.58
C SER A 60 16.84 1.94 -1.21
N LEU A 61 17.51 2.42 -0.14
CA LEU A 61 17.40 3.82 0.30
C LEU A 61 17.76 4.84 -0.82
N ARG A 62 18.58 4.43 -1.78
CA ARG A 62 18.93 5.26 -2.96
C ARG A 62 17.72 5.60 -3.82
N TRP A 63 16.77 4.67 -3.98
CA TRP A 63 15.54 4.95 -4.72
C TRP A 63 14.70 6.02 -4.01
N TYR A 64 14.52 5.91 -2.69
CA TYR A 64 13.79 6.91 -1.91
C TYR A 64 14.50 8.27 -1.94
N TYR A 65 15.82 8.28 -1.84
CA TYR A 65 16.61 9.52 -2.02
C TYR A 65 16.32 10.19 -3.37
N HIS A 66 16.21 9.42 -4.44
CA HIS A 66 15.86 9.97 -5.74
C HIS A 66 14.41 10.45 -5.81
N CYS A 67 13.45 9.77 -5.15
CA CYS A 67 12.09 10.26 -5.01
C CYS A 67 12.04 11.59 -4.24
N ASP A 68 12.77 11.70 -3.12
CA ASP A 68 12.89 12.93 -2.34
C ASP A 68 13.45 14.07 -3.19
N ARG A 69 14.59 13.85 -3.83
CA ARG A 69 15.29 14.83 -4.63
C ARG A 69 14.51 15.30 -5.85
N LEU A 70 13.78 14.40 -6.48
CA LEU A 70 13.00 14.68 -7.69
C LEU A 70 11.56 15.11 -7.38
N GLY A 71 11.14 15.08 -6.14
CA GLY A 71 9.80 15.47 -5.72
C GLY A 71 8.71 14.50 -6.22
N MET A 72 8.92 13.21 -6.04
CA MET A 72 7.95 12.16 -6.34
C MET A 72 7.33 11.64 -5.03
N ILE A 73 6.02 11.72 -4.88
CA ILE A 73 5.32 11.19 -3.71
C ILE A 73 5.34 9.67 -3.76
N VAL A 74 5.50 9.03 -2.60
CA VAL A 74 5.51 7.57 -2.47
C VAL A 74 4.38 7.09 -1.55
N TRP A 75 3.62 6.11 -2.01
CA TRP A 75 2.82 5.22 -1.18
C TRP A 75 3.61 3.93 -0.99
N GLN A 76 3.88 3.58 0.25
CA GLN A 76 4.75 2.45 0.58
C GLN A 76 3.92 1.27 1.08
N ASP A 77 3.88 0.20 0.28
CA ASP A 77 3.32 -1.08 0.73
C ASP A 77 4.29 -1.79 1.67
N MET A 78 3.73 -2.50 2.64
CA MET A 78 4.47 -3.52 3.37
C MET A 78 4.59 -4.78 2.51
N VAL A 79 5.63 -5.57 2.77
CA VAL A 79 5.84 -6.83 2.05
C VAL A 79 4.73 -7.80 2.41
N SER A 80 4.10 -8.43 1.41
CA SER A 80 3.13 -9.49 1.63
C SER A 80 3.81 -10.73 2.23
N GLY A 81 3.06 -11.55 2.90
CA GLY A 81 3.59 -12.78 3.49
C GLY A 81 2.44 -13.73 3.86
N GLY A 82 2.79 -14.89 4.38
CA GLY A 82 1.86 -15.94 4.72
C GLY A 82 2.28 -17.29 4.14
N SER A 83 1.39 -18.27 4.19
CA SER A 83 1.56 -19.57 3.53
C SER A 83 1.06 -19.56 2.08
N THR A 84 0.86 -20.71 1.48
CA THR A 84 0.27 -20.85 0.15
C THR A 84 -1.11 -20.19 0.10
N TYR A 85 -1.30 -19.30 -0.86
CA TYR A 85 -2.55 -18.55 -1.01
C TYR A 85 -3.68 -19.38 -1.61
N HIS A 86 -4.87 -19.24 -1.04
CA HIS A 86 -6.12 -19.79 -1.57
C HIS A 86 -6.67 -18.88 -2.67
N MET A 87 -6.22 -19.05 -3.91
CA MET A 87 -6.58 -18.20 -5.06
C MET A 87 -8.08 -17.93 -5.22
N PRO A 88 -8.97 -18.93 -5.06
CA PRO A 88 -10.41 -18.69 -5.13
C PRO A 88 -10.89 -17.67 -4.10
N TRP A 89 -10.26 -17.60 -2.94
CA TRP A 89 -10.62 -16.70 -1.85
C TRP A 89 -9.99 -15.32 -1.99
N VAL A 90 -8.66 -15.25 -2.10
CA VAL A 90 -7.95 -13.97 -2.06
C VAL A 90 -8.03 -13.19 -3.38
N CYS A 91 -8.27 -13.86 -4.51
CA CYS A 91 -8.29 -13.26 -5.84
C CYS A 91 -9.69 -13.26 -6.46
N TYR A 92 -10.29 -14.44 -6.65
CA TYR A 92 -11.53 -14.52 -7.42
C TYR A 92 -12.75 -14.02 -6.65
N MET A 93 -12.83 -14.28 -5.35
CA MET A 93 -13.96 -13.85 -4.54
C MET A 93 -14.13 -12.32 -4.51
N PRO A 94 -13.12 -11.51 -4.19
CA PRO A 94 -13.29 -10.06 -4.19
C PRO A 94 -13.51 -9.48 -5.58
N THR A 95 -12.96 -10.11 -6.62
CA THR A 95 -13.15 -9.68 -8.02
C THR A 95 -14.57 -9.93 -8.50
N LEU A 96 -15.12 -11.12 -8.24
CA LEU A 96 -16.44 -11.53 -8.71
C LEU A 96 -17.58 -11.09 -7.77
N PHE A 97 -17.32 -11.10 -6.47
CA PHE A 97 -18.31 -10.85 -5.41
C PHE A 97 -17.86 -9.75 -4.42
N PRO A 98 -17.67 -8.48 -4.88
CA PRO A 98 -17.13 -7.40 -4.05
C PRO A 98 -17.98 -7.11 -2.80
N HIS A 99 -19.28 -7.34 -2.84
CA HIS A 99 -20.12 -7.19 -1.65
C HIS A 99 -19.78 -8.23 -0.56
N MET A 100 -19.48 -9.47 -0.94
CA MET A 100 -19.06 -10.49 0.01
C MET A 100 -17.70 -10.15 0.63
N SER A 101 -16.74 -9.72 -0.18
CA SER A 101 -15.41 -9.30 0.32
C SER A 101 -15.50 -8.15 1.31
N ALA A 102 -16.37 -7.17 1.05
CA ALA A 102 -16.57 -6.02 1.94
C ALA A 102 -17.17 -6.38 3.31
N HIS A 103 -17.77 -7.56 3.45
CA HIS A 103 -18.36 -8.05 4.70
C HIS A 103 -17.59 -9.20 5.34
N THR A 104 -16.56 -9.70 4.65
CA THR A 104 -15.72 -10.79 5.18
C THR A 104 -14.75 -10.24 6.21
N LYS A 105 -14.70 -10.91 7.37
CA LYS A 105 -13.74 -10.59 8.42
C LYS A 105 -12.39 -11.23 8.12
N ASP A 106 -11.33 -10.47 8.30
CA ASP A 106 -9.97 -10.91 8.03
C ASP A 106 -9.26 -11.57 9.23
N ASN A 107 -10.02 -11.87 10.28
CA ASN A 107 -9.58 -12.73 11.37
C ASN A 107 -9.82 -14.24 11.10
N HIS A 108 -10.33 -14.59 9.94
CA HIS A 108 -10.34 -15.96 9.42
C HIS A 108 -8.97 -16.30 8.82
N TYR A 109 -7.97 -16.41 9.67
CA TYR A 109 -6.55 -16.45 9.28
C TYR A 109 -6.20 -17.53 8.25
N GLU A 110 -6.86 -18.69 8.28
CA GLU A 110 -6.63 -19.76 7.30
C GLU A 110 -6.98 -19.31 5.88
N LEU A 111 -8.10 -18.60 5.72
CA LEU A 111 -8.57 -18.14 4.41
C LEU A 111 -7.61 -17.11 3.78
N PHE A 112 -6.91 -16.37 4.63
CA PHE A 112 -5.93 -15.36 4.22
C PHE A 112 -4.48 -15.86 4.30
N SER A 113 -4.28 -17.18 4.47
CA SER A 113 -2.95 -17.81 4.52
C SER A 113 -2.08 -17.30 5.68
N ARG A 114 -2.70 -17.03 6.82
CA ARG A 114 -2.09 -16.46 8.04
C ARG A 114 -2.34 -17.28 9.30
N SER A 115 -2.53 -18.59 9.18
CA SER A 115 -2.83 -19.49 10.32
C SER A 115 -1.78 -19.42 11.43
N SER A 116 -0.49 -19.33 11.09
CA SER A 116 0.59 -19.25 12.07
C SER A 116 0.54 -17.96 12.87
N GLU A 117 0.38 -18.09 14.19
CA GLU A 117 0.46 -16.95 15.11
C GLU A 117 1.86 -16.34 15.14
N GLU A 118 2.88 -17.19 15.15
CA GLU A 118 4.28 -16.76 15.11
C GLU A 118 4.56 -15.98 13.80
N GLY A 119 4.06 -16.48 12.65
CA GLY A 119 4.19 -15.80 11.37
C GLY A 119 3.47 -14.44 11.33
N ARG A 120 2.33 -14.30 12.03
CA ARG A 120 1.66 -12.98 12.16
C ARG A 120 2.49 -12.04 13.02
N LYS A 121 3.02 -12.49 14.16
CA LYS A 121 3.89 -11.68 15.04
C LYS A 121 5.18 -11.25 14.35
N SER A 122 5.80 -12.18 13.60
CA SER A 122 7.00 -11.86 12.80
C SER A 122 6.71 -10.79 11.75
N TRP A 123 5.59 -10.90 11.04
CA TRP A 123 5.19 -9.89 10.06
C TRP A 123 4.90 -8.52 10.71
N GLU A 124 4.26 -8.51 11.88
CA GLU A 124 4.02 -7.26 12.62
C GLU A 124 5.34 -6.58 13.02
N GLN A 125 6.31 -7.35 13.47
CA GLN A 125 7.64 -6.82 13.79
C GLN A 125 8.34 -6.27 12.54
N GLU A 126 8.33 -7.03 11.42
CA GLU A 126 8.88 -6.57 10.14
C GLU A 126 8.22 -5.28 9.65
N CYS A 127 6.91 -5.16 9.82
CA CYS A 127 6.17 -3.93 9.51
C CYS A 127 6.68 -2.74 10.35
N LEU A 128 6.88 -2.92 11.64
CA LEU A 128 7.41 -1.87 12.52
C LEU A 128 8.86 -1.52 12.18
N ASP A 129 9.69 -2.51 11.90
CA ASP A 129 11.09 -2.33 11.50
C ASP A 129 11.20 -1.59 10.14
N THR A 130 10.28 -1.87 9.22
CA THR A 130 10.18 -1.15 7.94
C THR A 130 9.86 0.32 8.16
N ILE A 131 8.92 0.64 9.06
CA ILE A 131 8.60 2.03 9.39
C ILE A 131 9.81 2.71 10.02
N ASP A 132 10.52 2.07 10.96
CA ASP A 132 11.73 2.63 11.57
C ASP A 132 12.82 2.89 10.53
N HIS A 133 13.04 1.94 9.63
CA HIS A 133 14.03 2.06 8.55
C HIS A 133 13.76 3.22 7.60
N LEU A 134 12.48 3.43 7.26
CA LEU A 134 12.04 4.42 6.28
C LEU A 134 11.46 5.70 6.91
N TYR A 135 11.49 5.83 8.23
CA TYR A 135 10.84 6.94 8.93
C TYR A 135 11.25 8.32 8.42
N ASN A 136 12.55 8.48 8.14
CA ASN A 136 13.15 9.75 7.71
C ASN A 136 13.09 9.98 6.18
N VAL A 137 12.25 9.25 5.47
CA VAL A 137 12.04 9.43 4.02
C VAL A 137 10.86 10.38 3.79
N PRO A 138 11.08 11.65 3.42
CA PRO A 138 10.00 12.64 3.30
C PRO A 138 9.07 12.41 2.10
N SER A 139 9.51 11.69 1.07
CA SER A 139 8.65 11.35 -0.08
C SER A 139 7.56 10.35 0.27
N ILE A 140 7.74 9.50 1.29
CA ILE A 140 6.68 8.58 1.74
C ILE A 140 5.57 9.38 2.39
N ALA A 141 4.40 9.34 1.79
CA ALA A 141 3.22 10.07 2.24
C ALA A 141 2.13 9.18 2.84
N VAL A 142 2.13 7.88 2.54
CA VAL A 142 1.12 6.91 3.00
C VAL A 142 1.76 5.55 3.23
N TRP A 143 1.38 4.89 4.32
CA TRP A 143 1.68 3.49 4.58
C TRP A 143 0.54 2.60 4.13
N VAL A 144 0.86 1.48 3.46
CA VAL A 144 -0.13 0.51 2.97
C VAL A 144 0.21 -0.88 3.54
N PRO A 145 -0.39 -1.27 4.68
CA PRO A 145 -0.11 -2.55 5.31
C PRO A 145 -0.42 -3.76 4.44
N PHE A 146 -1.57 -3.77 3.77
CA PHE A 146 -1.99 -4.94 2.98
C PHE A 146 -2.41 -4.57 1.57
N ASN A 147 -2.00 -5.42 0.63
CA ASN A 147 -2.39 -5.34 -0.77
C ASN A 147 -3.38 -6.44 -1.12
N GLU A 148 -4.59 -6.06 -1.55
CA GLU A 148 -5.59 -6.93 -2.18
C GLU A 148 -5.99 -8.19 -1.39
N GLY A 149 -5.85 -8.21 -0.08
CA GLY A 149 -6.15 -9.38 0.74
C GLY A 149 -5.08 -10.48 0.75
N TRP A 150 -3.95 -10.30 0.05
CA TRP A 150 -2.83 -11.24 0.03
C TRP A 150 -2.14 -11.30 1.39
N GLY A 151 -2.49 -12.30 2.19
CA GLY A 151 -1.98 -12.44 3.54
C GLY A 151 -2.49 -11.37 4.52
N GLN A 152 -3.64 -10.77 4.24
CA GLN A 152 -4.28 -9.79 5.12
C GLN A 152 -4.76 -10.46 6.41
N PHE A 153 -4.60 -9.76 7.53
CA PHE A 153 -5.15 -10.16 8.83
C PHE A 153 -5.33 -8.95 9.74
N ASP A 154 -6.39 -8.92 10.51
CA ASP A 154 -6.68 -7.87 11.49
C ASP A 154 -6.38 -6.44 10.99
N ALA A 155 -6.67 -6.13 9.73
CA ALA A 155 -6.17 -4.93 9.05
C ALA A 155 -6.53 -3.62 9.76
N ALA A 156 -7.70 -3.54 10.42
CA ALA A 156 -8.04 -2.36 11.21
C ALA A 156 -7.16 -2.22 12.46
N ARG A 157 -6.79 -3.31 13.12
CA ARG A 157 -5.86 -3.31 14.26
C ARG A 157 -4.44 -2.97 13.82
N ILE A 158 -4.00 -3.55 12.71
CA ILE A 158 -2.69 -3.27 12.12
C ILE A 158 -2.58 -1.80 11.70
N ALA A 159 -3.61 -1.23 11.08
CA ALA A 159 -3.63 0.20 10.75
C ALA A 159 -3.45 1.08 11.99
N ASN A 160 -4.11 0.74 13.09
CA ASN A 160 -3.93 1.45 14.37
C ASN A 160 -2.50 1.28 14.94
N MET A 161 -1.88 0.12 14.76
CA MET A 161 -0.49 -0.12 15.14
C MET A 161 0.46 0.75 14.33
N VAL A 162 0.29 0.80 13.01
CA VAL A 162 1.07 1.65 12.10
C VAL A 162 0.90 3.13 12.43
N ALA A 163 -0.35 3.60 12.62
CA ALA A 163 -0.64 4.99 12.97
C ALA A 163 -0.07 5.40 14.33
N LYS A 164 0.05 4.47 15.29
CA LYS A 164 0.74 4.74 16.56
C LYS A 164 2.24 4.83 16.39
N LYS A 165 2.83 4.00 15.53
CA LYS A 165 4.25 3.98 15.23
C LYS A 165 4.68 5.23 14.46
N ASP A 166 3.88 5.63 13.46
CA ASP A 166 4.09 6.87 12.71
C ASP A 166 2.78 7.69 12.63
N PRO A 167 2.56 8.61 13.56
CA PRO A 167 1.36 9.45 13.58
C PRO A 167 1.40 10.59 12.55
N THR A 168 2.46 10.70 11.77
CA THR A 168 2.65 11.79 10.80
C THR A 168 2.11 11.46 9.42
N ARG A 169 1.89 10.18 9.13
CA ARG A 169 1.44 9.69 7.82
C ARG A 169 0.15 8.90 7.93
N PRO A 170 -0.80 9.13 7.01
CA PRO A 170 -2.02 8.35 6.93
C PRO A 170 -1.75 6.90 6.49
N VAL A 171 -2.75 6.04 6.76
CA VAL A 171 -2.66 4.60 6.51
C VAL A 171 -3.80 4.13 5.61
N ASP A 172 -3.49 3.50 4.49
CA ASP A 172 -4.44 2.74 3.66
C ASP A 172 -4.37 1.26 4.02
N HIS A 173 -5.26 0.83 4.92
CA HIS A 173 -5.14 -0.44 5.63
C HIS A 173 -5.24 -1.70 4.77
N ALA A 174 -6.01 -1.69 3.68
CA ALA A 174 -6.38 -2.90 2.93
C ALA A 174 -6.43 -2.70 1.40
N SER A 175 -6.05 -1.56 0.89
CA SER A 175 -5.99 -1.19 -0.54
C SER A 175 -7.21 -1.61 -1.40
N GLY A 176 -8.41 -1.59 -0.81
CA GLY A 176 -9.70 -1.69 -1.49
C GLY A 176 -10.39 -3.05 -1.47
N TRP A 177 -9.71 -4.15 -1.18
CA TRP A 177 -10.34 -5.45 -0.97
C TRP A 177 -10.42 -5.78 0.53
N PHE A 178 -11.47 -6.51 0.94
CA PHE A 178 -11.68 -6.90 2.33
C PHE A 178 -11.58 -5.74 3.33
N ASP A 179 -12.19 -4.60 2.98
CA ASP A 179 -12.17 -3.39 3.80
C ASP A 179 -12.74 -3.66 5.21
N GLN A 180 -11.91 -3.51 6.23
CA GLN A 180 -12.25 -3.69 7.64
C GLN A 180 -12.69 -2.38 8.32
N LYS A 181 -12.93 -1.33 7.53
CA LYS A 181 -13.34 0.02 8.00
C LYS A 181 -12.30 0.69 8.90
N GLY A 182 -11.03 0.31 8.73
CA GLY A 182 -9.89 0.91 9.40
C GLY A 182 -9.15 1.91 8.53
N GLY A 183 -8.07 2.49 9.08
CA GLY A 183 -7.22 3.44 8.36
C GLY A 183 -7.91 4.75 7.99
N ASP A 184 -7.24 5.53 7.16
CA ASP A 184 -7.65 6.88 6.76
C ASP A 184 -8.31 6.94 5.38
N PHE A 185 -8.23 5.85 4.61
CA PHE A 185 -8.75 5.80 3.25
C PHE A 185 -9.81 4.72 3.10
N ARG A 186 -10.82 5.03 2.32
CA ARG A 186 -11.71 4.05 1.73
C ARG A 186 -11.28 3.78 0.30
N SER A 187 -10.41 2.82 0.13
CA SER A 187 -9.87 2.44 -1.17
C SER A 187 -10.86 1.60 -1.98
N ILE A 188 -10.83 1.75 -3.29
CA ILE A 188 -11.58 0.93 -4.23
C ILE A 188 -10.58 0.28 -5.17
N HIS A 189 -10.56 -1.04 -5.21
CA HIS A 189 -9.73 -1.82 -6.10
C HIS A 189 -10.60 -2.51 -7.15
N ASN A 190 -10.36 -2.22 -8.43
CA ASN A 190 -11.25 -2.65 -9.49
C ASN A 190 -10.47 -2.93 -10.78
N TYR A 191 -10.63 -4.13 -11.34
CA TYR A 191 -10.00 -4.52 -12.61
C TYR A 191 -10.94 -4.48 -13.81
N PHE A 192 -12.24 -4.74 -13.63
CA PHE A 192 -13.12 -5.08 -14.75
C PHE A 192 -14.43 -4.27 -14.81
N ARG A 193 -14.73 -3.50 -13.79
CA ARG A 193 -16.02 -2.79 -13.70
C ARG A 193 -15.83 -1.29 -13.91
N PRO A 194 -16.86 -0.57 -14.39
CA PRO A 194 -16.82 0.88 -14.37
C PRO A 194 -16.53 1.40 -12.96
N LEU A 195 -15.57 2.31 -12.87
CA LEU A 195 -15.20 2.90 -11.59
C LEU A 195 -16.34 3.81 -11.09
N GLN A 196 -16.84 3.52 -9.90
CA GLN A 196 -17.83 4.33 -9.20
C GLN A 196 -17.28 4.72 -7.84
N VAL A 197 -17.07 6.00 -7.63
CA VAL A 197 -16.62 6.55 -6.34
C VAL A 197 -17.83 7.00 -5.55
N LYS A 198 -18.02 6.41 -4.36
CA LYS A 198 -19.01 6.86 -3.38
C LYS A 198 -18.26 7.47 -2.21
N LEU A 199 -18.55 8.73 -1.92
CA LEU A 199 -17.94 9.43 -0.79
C LEU A 199 -18.39 8.79 0.52
N ASP A 200 -17.44 8.51 1.40
CA ASP A 200 -17.70 7.92 2.72
C ASP A 200 -17.88 9.01 3.79
N GLY A 201 -17.47 10.19 3.65
CA GLY A 201 -17.61 11.26 4.64
C GLY A 201 -16.81 11.07 5.95
N LYS A 202 -16.14 9.92 6.11
CA LYS A 202 -15.29 9.59 7.27
C LYS A 202 -13.85 9.30 6.88
N ARG A 203 -13.64 8.77 5.69
CA ARG A 203 -12.34 8.32 5.18
C ARG A 203 -12.17 8.73 3.72
#